data_472d34d22261da3a9cce6961377d6360
#
_entry.id   472d34d22261da3a9cce6961377d6360
#
_cell.length_a   1.000
_cell.length_b   1.000
_cell.length_c   1.000
_cell.angle_alpha   90.00
_cell.angle_beta   90.00
_cell.angle_gamma   90.00
#
_symmetry.space_group_name_H-M   'P 1'
#
loop_
_entity.id
_entity.type
_entity.pdbx_description
1 polymer ?
#
loop_
_entity_poly.entity_id
_entity_poly.type
_entity_poly.pdbx_seq_one_letter_code
_entity_poly.pdbx_strand_id
1 'polypeptide(L)'
;MTGRTQETAGKHHMVKERTKDQFWQRKKLVSLTHDQWEALCDGCGKCCLHKLQDMETGEVFYTAVACRLLDIPTCRCRDYPNRLIKAPNCLSLSRNRIAQLNWLPVTCAYRLVAAGKDLPDWHYLVCNDRQAIHNAGESVCHWALSPEGIDSEDLKAYIIAPGLV
;
A
#
# COMPACT_ATOMS: atom_id res chain seq x y z
N MET A 1 51.63 -38.33 6.96
CA MET A 1 51.02 -37.75 5.75
C MET A 1 49.55 -37.64 6.02
N THR A 2 49.13 -36.47 6.46
CA THR A 2 47.77 -36.15 6.91
C THR A 2 47.08 -35.27 5.87
N GLY A 3 46.18 -35.88 5.12
CA GLY A 3 45.32 -35.15 4.17
C GLY A 3 44.18 -34.43 4.87
N ARG A 4 44.14 -33.10 4.77
CA ARG A 4 43.10 -32.25 5.28
C ARG A 4 42.06 -32.02 4.16
N THR A 5 40.90 -32.66 4.25
CA THR A 5 39.76 -32.44 3.40
C THR A 5 39.07 -31.13 3.81
N GLN A 6 39.01 -30.18 2.88
CA GLN A 6 38.24 -28.94 3.05
C GLN A 6 36.77 -29.24 2.75
N GLU A 7 35.90 -29.03 3.75
CA GLU A 7 34.45 -28.99 3.59
C GLU A 7 34.08 -27.64 2.97
N THR A 8 33.57 -27.68 1.75
CA THR A 8 32.93 -26.55 1.10
C THR A 8 31.52 -26.37 1.68
N ALA A 9 31.34 -25.33 2.49
CA ALA A 9 30.03 -24.91 2.98
C ALA A 9 29.12 -24.49 1.81
N GLY A 10 28.21 -25.37 1.42
CA GLY A 10 27.16 -25.09 0.45
C GLY A 10 26.22 -24.03 1.01
N LYS A 11 26.19 -22.86 0.37
CA LYS A 11 25.17 -21.83 0.61
C LYS A 11 23.81 -22.42 0.26
N HIS A 12 23.04 -22.82 1.25
CA HIS A 12 21.62 -23.15 1.07
C HIS A 12 20.88 -21.86 0.70
N HIS A 13 20.64 -21.71 -0.57
CA HIS A 13 19.68 -20.73 -1.10
C HIS A 13 18.30 -21.27 -0.74
N MET A 14 17.73 -20.79 0.37
CA MET A 14 16.34 -21.08 0.72
C MET A 14 15.44 -20.43 -0.35
N VAL A 15 15.05 -21.23 -1.33
CA VAL A 15 13.94 -20.91 -2.22
C VAL A 15 12.68 -20.91 -1.36
N LYS A 16 12.21 -19.72 -0.96
CA LYS A 16 10.92 -19.54 -0.29
C LYS A 16 9.85 -20.24 -1.13
N GLU A 17 9.19 -21.26 -0.56
CA GLU A 17 8.01 -21.86 -1.17
C GLU A 17 6.98 -20.75 -1.42
N ARG A 18 6.80 -20.38 -2.67
CA ARG A 18 5.82 -19.40 -3.11
C ARG A 18 4.44 -19.97 -2.84
N THR A 19 3.61 -19.26 -2.08
CA THR A 19 2.23 -19.66 -1.74
C THR A 19 1.46 -20.06 -2.99
N LYS A 20 0.72 -21.17 -2.92
CA LYS A 20 0.12 -21.89 -4.06
C LYS A 20 -0.87 -21.08 -4.91
N ASP A 21 -1.36 -19.94 -4.47
CA ASP A 21 -2.32 -19.13 -5.22
C ASP A 21 -1.87 -17.67 -5.41
N GLN A 22 -1.01 -17.46 -6.39
CA GLN A 22 -0.60 -16.13 -6.83
C GLN A 22 -1.61 -15.58 -7.84
N PHE A 23 -2.86 -15.41 -7.43
CA PHE A 23 -3.97 -14.99 -8.29
C PHE A 23 -3.68 -13.67 -9.02
N TRP A 24 -2.91 -12.77 -8.41
CA TRP A 24 -2.54 -11.46 -9.00
C TRP A 24 -1.62 -11.56 -10.21
N GLN A 25 -0.88 -12.67 -10.37
CA GLN A 25 -0.05 -12.92 -11.55
C GLN A 25 -0.82 -13.56 -12.70
N ARG A 26 -1.92 -14.27 -12.40
CA ARG A 26 -2.67 -15.09 -13.36
C ARG A 26 -3.94 -14.43 -13.87
N LYS A 27 -4.49 -13.48 -13.12
CA LYS A 27 -5.78 -12.87 -13.41
C LYS A 27 -5.63 -11.39 -13.72
N LYS A 28 -6.38 -10.94 -14.71
CA LYS A 28 -6.55 -9.49 -14.92
C LYS A 28 -7.34 -8.90 -13.75
N LEU A 29 -7.09 -7.65 -13.43
CA LEU A 29 -7.70 -6.95 -12.30
C LEU A 29 -9.24 -7.00 -12.33
N VAL A 30 -9.83 -6.89 -13.54
CA VAL A 30 -11.28 -6.93 -13.75
C VAL A 30 -11.91 -8.30 -13.47
N SER A 31 -11.14 -9.38 -13.50
CA SER A 31 -11.62 -10.76 -13.27
C SER A 31 -11.38 -11.27 -11.84
N LEU A 32 -10.86 -10.43 -10.94
CA LEU A 32 -10.70 -10.79 -9.55
C LEU A 32 -12.06 -10.94 -8.86
N THR A 33 -12.18 -11.90 -7.95
CA THR A 33 -13.34 -11.96 -7.04
C THR A 33 -13.33 -10.77 -6.09
N HIS A 34 -14.41 -10.55 -5.35
CA HIS A 34 -14.44 -9.50 -4.32
C HIS A 34 -13.34 -9.72 -3.27
N ASP A 35 -13.21 -10.93 -2.76
CA ASP A 35 -12.20 -11.27 -1.75
C ASP A 35 -10.77 -11.11 -2.27
N GLN A 36 -10.51 -11.49 -3.52
CA GLN A 36 -9.21 -11.28 -4.15
C GLN A 36 -8.90 -9.79 -4.34
N TRP A 37 -9.92 -8.99 -4.70
CA TRP A 37 -9.78 -7.55 -4.79
C TRP A 37 -9.43 -6.93 -3.44
N GLU A 38 -10.21 -7.22 -2.40
CA GLU A 38 -9.94 -6.70 -1.05
C GLU A 38 -8.59 -7.18 -0.50
N ALA A 39 -8.18 -8.40 -0.84
CA ALA A 39 -6.88 -8.94 -0.43
C ALA A 39 -5.68 -8.25 -1.08
N LEU A 40 -5.84 -7.52 -2.19
CA LEU A 40 -4.73 -6.77 -2.78
C LEU A 40 -4.25 -5.60 -1.91
N CYS A 41 -5.11 -5.06 -1.04
CA CYS A 41 -4.70 -3.95 -0.18
C CYS A 41 -3.68 -4.42 0.86
N ASP A 42 -2.46 -3.89 0.75
CA ASP A 42 -1.36 -4.15 1.68
C ASP A 42 -1.53 -3.46 3.04
N GLY A 43 -2.35 -2.40 3.09
CA GLY A 43 -2.56 -1.62 4.30
C GLY A 43 -1.48 -0.56 4.53
N CYS A 44 -0.85 -0.02 3.48
CA CYS A 44 0.13 1.06 3.63
C CYS A 44 -0.46 2.35 4.24
N GLY A 45 -1.77 2.55 4.15
CA GLY A 45 -2.45 3.75 4.65
C GLY A 45 -2.28 5.00 3.78
N LYS A 46 -1.43 4.99 2.76
CA LYS A 46 -1.13 6.17 1.93
C LYS A 46 -2.38 6.73 1.24
N CYS A 47 -3.29 5.88 0.73
CA CYS A 47 -4.55 6.33 0.14
C CYS A 47 -5.52 6.96 1.16
N CYS A 48 -5.33 6.72 2.45
CA CYS A 48 -6.12 7.29 3.56
C CYS A 48 -5.58 8.63 4.07
N LEU A 49 -4.53 9.18 3.48
CA LEU A 49 -4.08 10.54 3.76
C LEU A 49 -4.97 11.55 3.04
N HIS A 50 -5.14 12.75 3.61
CA HIS A 50 -5.74 13.87 2.91
C HIS A 50 -4.89 14.28 1.70
N LYS A 51 -5.58 14.67 0.63
CA LYS A 51 -4.95 15.07 -0.62
C LYS A 51 -5.51 16.41 -1.07
N LEU A 52 -4.66 17.21 -1.68
CA LEU A 52 -5.02 18.45 -2.31
C LEU A 52 -4.82 18.30 -3.82
N GLN A 53 -5.75 18.80 -4.60
CA GLN A 53 -5.63 18.83 -6.06
C GLN A 53 -5.44 20.26 -6.52
N ASP A 54 -4.42 20.49 -7.31
CA ASP A 54 -4.25 21.73 -8.03
C ASP A 54 -5.33 21.83 -9.12
N MET A 55 -6.07 22.91 -9.11
CA MET A 55 -7.22 23.09 -9.99
C MET A 55 -6.82 23.47 -11.42
N GLU A 56 -5.60 23.95 -11.63
CA GLU A 56 -5.11 24.34 -12.96
C GLU A 56 -4.42 23.16 -13.65
N THR A 57 -3.57 22.43 -12.91
CA THR A 57 -2.78 21.33 -13.45
C THR A 57 -3.44 19.97 -13.28
N GLY A 58 -4.37 19.83 -12.31
CA GLY A 58 -4.96 18.56 -11.90
C GLY A 58 -4.00 17.69 -11.09
N GLU A 59 -2.81 18.18 -10.73
CA GLU A 59 -1.83 17.46 -9.94
C GLU A 59 -2.36 17.20 -8.51
N VAL A 60 -2.08 16.02 -7.98
CA VAL A 60 -2.53 15.60 -6.65
C VAL A 60 -1.34 15.56 -5.70
N PHE A 61 -1.43 16.35 -4.65
CA PHE A 61 -0.44 16.42 -3.56
C PHE A 61 -0.95 15.67 -2.34
N TYR A 62 -0.11 14.83 -1.79
CA TYR A 62 -0.39 14.16 -0.52
C TYR A 62 0.00 15.04 0.65
N THR A 63 -0.78 14.94 1.73
CA THR A 63 -0.42 15.55 3.01
C THR A 63 -0.05 14.47 4.01
N ALA A 64 0.65 14.84 5.08
CA ALA A 64 0.92 13.93 6.19
C ALA A 64 -0.34 13.65 7.05
N VAL A 65 -1.44 14.37 6.85
CA VAL A 65 -2.64 14.31 7.69
C VAL A 65 -3.51 13.12 7.28
N ALA A 66 -3.80 12.24 8.22
CA ALA A 66 -4.61 11.04 8.00
C ALA A 66 -6.11 11.35 8.00
N CYS A 67 -6.87 10.52 7.30
CA CYS A 67 -8.32 10.46 7.45
C CYS A 67 -8.68 10.12 8.91
N ARG A 68 -9.72 10.77 9.46
CA ARG A 68 -10.20 10.54 10.83
C ARG A 68 -10.57 9.09 11.15
N LEU A 69 -10.85 8.29 10.14
CA LEU A 69 -11.16 6.86 10.28
C LEU A 69 -9.91 5.98 10.23
N LEU A 70 -8.75 6.51 9.91
CA LEU A 70 -7.52 5.72 9.90
C LEU A 70 -7.03 5.49 11.33
N ASP A 71 -6.86 4.23 11.70
CA ASP A 71 -6.06 3.85 12.85
C ASP A 71 -4.60 3.86 12.41
N ILE A 72 -3.89 4.93 12.77
CA ILE A 72 -2.53 5.19 12.24
C ILE A 72 -1.57 4.05 12.58
N PRO A 73 -1.50 3.53 13.84
CA PRO A 73 -0.58 2.45 14.17
C PRO A 73 -0.75 1.18 13.35
N THR A 74 -2.00 0.84 13.01
CA THR A 74 -2.31 -0.37 12.24
C THR A 74 -2.53 -0.14 10.76
N CYS A 75 -2.61 1.14 10.33
CA CYS A 75 -3.00 1.57 8.98
C CYS A 75 -4.31 0.95 8.50
N ARG A 76 -5.27 0.71 9.43
CA ARG A 76 -6.58 0.15 9.13
C ARG A 76 -7.69 1.17 9.34
N CYS A 77 -8.73 1.08 8.52
CA CYS A 77 -9.92 1.88 8.71
C CYS A 77 -10.71 1.37 9.92
N ARG A 78 -11.01 2.24 10.88
CA ARG A 78 -11.78 1.90 12.10
C ARG A 78 -13.23 1.51 11.81
N ASP A 79 -13.77 1.96 10.67
CA ASP A 79 -15.14 1.63 10.25
C ASP A 79 -15.22 1.51 8.72
N TYR A 80 -14.56 0.47 8.20
CA TYR A 80 -14.47 0.24 6.76
C TYR A 80 -15.83 0.09 6.06
N PRO A 81 -16.84 -0.61 6.61
CA PRO A 81 -18.15 -0.75 5.97
C PRO A 81 -18.88 0.58 5.78
N ASN A 82 -18.77 1.49 6.74
CA ASN A 82 -19.50 2.78 6.74
C ASN A 82 -18.62 3.95 6.29
N ARG A 83 -17.40 3.69 5.78
CA ARG A 83 -16.41 4.74 5.48
C ARG A 83 -16.91 5.82 4.53
N LEU A 84 -17.73 5.46 3.54
CA LEU A 84 -18.26 6.41 2.54
C LEU A 84 -19.33 7.34 3.13
N ILE A 85 -20.00 6.90 4.18
CA ILE A 85 -20.99 7.74 4.91
C ILE A 85 -20.25 8.64 5.90
N LYS A 86 -19.30 8.07 6.66
CA LYS A 86 -18.59 8.80 7.72
C LYS A 86 -17.48 9.71 7.19
N ALA A 87 -16.89 9.39 6.06
CA ALA A 87 -15.87 10.19 5.38
C ALA A 87 -16.25 10.30 3.89
N PRO A 88 -17.09 11.27 3.49
CA PRO A 88 -17.60 11.38 2.11
C PRO A 88 -16.52 11.49 1.04
N ASN A 89 -15.34 12.01 1.40
CA ASN A 89 -14.16 12.10 0.53
C ASN A 89 -13.33 10.81 0.50
N CYS A 90 -13.80 9.73 1.14
CA CYS A 90 -13.10 8.45 1.12
C CYS A 90 -12.99 7.91 -0.29
N LEU A 91 -11.79 7.50 -0.66
CA LEU A 91 -11.54 6.92 -1.97
C LEU A 91 -12.20 5.54 -2.10
N SER A 92 -13.12 5.42 -3.06
CA SER A 92 -13.66 4.14 -3.48
C SER A 92 -12.93 3.67 -4.73
N LEU A 93 -12.02 2.72 -4.57
CA LEU A 93 -11.31 2.11 -5.69
C LEU A 93 -12.24 1.17 -6.46
N SER A 94 -12.20 1.25 -7.78
CA SER A 94 -12.92 0.33 -8.65
C SER A 94 -12.00 -0.26 -9.71
N ARG A 95 -12.25 -1.51 -10.08
CA ARG A 95 -11.43 -2.27 -11.04
C ARG A 95 -11.23 -1.55 -12.38
N ASN A 96 -12.26 -0.85 -12.84
CA ASN A 96 -12.26 -0.18 -14.14
C ASN A 96 -11.56 1.19 -14.13
N ARG A 97 -11.32 1.78 -12.95
CA ARG A 97 -10.78 3.14 -12.81
C ARG A 97 -9.35 3.20 -12.31
N ILE A 98 -8.78 2.08 -11.86
CA ILE A 98 -7.42 2.04 -11.29
C ILE A 98 -6.38 2.63 -12.24
N ALA A 99 -6.45 2.30 -13.53
CA ALA A 99 -5.51 2.80 -14.53
C ALA A 99 -5.54 4.34 -14.71
N GLN A 100 -6.63 4.99 -14.26
CA GLN A 100 -6.80 6.45 -14.31
C GLN A 100 -6.27 7.13 -13.05
N LEU A 101 -6.01 6.37 -11.98
CA LEU A 101 -5.56 6.89 -10.69
C LEU A 101 -4.02 6.87 -10.61
N ASN A 102 -3.38 7.60 -11.53
CA ASN A 102 -1.92 7.68 -11.65
C ASN A 102 -1.24 8.34 -10.44
N TRP A 103 -1.99 9.05 -9.61
CA TRP A 103 -1.53 9.61 -8.35
C TRP A 103 -1.46 8.58 -7.20
N LEU A 104 -2.05 7.37 -7.33
CA LEU A 104 -1.82 6.31 -6.35
C LEU A 104 -0.33 6.00 -6.21
N PRO A 105 0.13 5.59 -5.01
CA PRO A 105 1.53 5.25 -4.77
C PRO A 105 2.07 4.29 -5.83
N VAL A 106 3.32 4.47 -6.23
CA VAL A 106 3.96 3.60 -7.22
C VAL A 106 4.05 2.14 -6.74
N THR A 107 4.06 1.94 -5.42
CA THR A 107 4.08 0.64 -4.74
C THR A 107 2.67 0.07 -4.50
N CYS A 108 1.60 0.81 -4.81
CA CYS A 108 0.23 0.36 -4.59
C CYS A 108 -0.05 -0.94 -5.34
N ALA A 109 -0.46 -1.99 -4.63
CA ALA A 109 -0.72 -3.31 -5.20
C ALA A 109 -1.76 -3.28 -6.34
N TYR A 110 -2.82 -2.48 -6.20
CA TYR A 110 -3.81 -2.31 -7.27
C TYR A 110 -3.18 -1.73 -8.54
N ARG A 111 -2.30 -0.72 -8.38
CA ARG A 111 -1.60 -0.09 -9.50
C ARG A 111 -0.60 -1.04 -10.14
N LEU A 112 0.15 -1.79 -9.35
CA LEU A 112 1.12 -2.77 -9.82
C LEU A 112 0.44 -3.86 -10.63
N VAL A 113 -0.63 -4.47 -10.10
CA VAL A 113 -1.38 -5.53 -10.79
C VAL A 113 -2.07 -5.00 -12.05
N ALA A 114 -2.60 -3.78 -12.04
CA ALA A 114 -3.16 -3.14 -13.24
C ALA A 114 -2.12 -2.95 -14.34
N ALA A 115 -0.86 -2.70 -13.97
CA ALA A 115 0.28 -2.57 -14.89
C ALA A 115 0.94 -3.91 -15.26
N GLY A 116 0.39 -5.05 -14.80
CA GLY A 116 0.97 -6.38 -15.03
C GLY A 116 2.30 -6.60 -14.30
N LYS A 117 2.57 -5.82 -13.25
CA LYS A 117 3.75 -5.94 -12.41
C LYS A 117 3.49 -6.85 -11.21
N ASP A 118 4.54 -7.47 -10.69
CA ASP A 118 4.46 -8.28 -9.48
C ASP A 118 4.37 -7.43 -8.22
N LEU A 119 3.92 -8.06 -7.12
CA LEU A 119 3.88 -7.43 -5.81
C LEU A 119 5.27 -7.43 -5.18
N PRO A 120 5.63 -6.42 -4.38
CA PRO A 120 6.91 -6.35 -3.69
C PRO A 120 7.10 -7.49 -2.69
N ASP A 121 8.34 -7.83 -2.37
CA ASP A 121 8.69 -8.92 -1.44
C ASP A 121 8.11 -8.73 -0.03
N TRP A 122 7.92 -7.49 0.40
CA TRP A 122 7.30 -7.16 1.68
C TRP A 122 5.77 -7.23 1.67
N HIS A 123 5.13 -7.40 0.50
CA HIS A 123 3.68 -7.53 0.44
C HIS A 123 3.23 -8.81 1.12
N TYR A 124 2.23 -8.74 2.01
CA TYR A 124 1.82 -9.87 2.84
C TYR A 124 1.35 -11.10 2.04
N LEU A 125 0.82 -10.93 0.84
CA LEU A 125 0.49 -12.04 -0.07
C LEU A 125 1.74 -12.76 -0.59
N VAL A 126 2.90 -12.11 -0.56
CA VAL A 126 4.20 -12.67 -0.97
C VAL A 126 4.93 -13.28 0.21
N CYS A 127 5.06 -12.52 1.31
CA CYS A 127 5.86 -12.92 2.47
C CYS A 127 5.06 -13.59 3.60
N ASN A 128 3.72 -13.60 3.51
CA ASN A 128 2.80 -14.10 4.54
C ASN A 128 2.92 -13.40 5.90
N ASP A 129 3.36 -12.14 5.90
CA ASP A 129 3.50 -11.30 7.09
C ASP A 129 2.90 -9.91 6.84
N ARG A 130 1.82 -9.58 7.56
CA ARG A 130 1.17 -8.26 7.46
C ARG A 130 1.97 -7.14 8.11
N GLN A 131 2.96 -7.46 8.95
CA GLN A 131 3.83 -6.48 9.58
C GLN A 131 4.99 -6.06 8.64
N ALA A 132 5.27 -6.86 7.62
CA ALA A 132 6.39 -6.62 6.72
C ALA A 132 6.36 -5.26 6.04
N ILE A 133 5.18 -4.74 5.67
CA ILE A 133 5.02 -3.41 5.08
C ILE A 133 5.44 -2.29 6.02
N HIS A 134 5.16 -2.42 7.32
CA HIS A 134 5.56 -1.45 8.35
C HIS A 134 7.07 -1.51 8.57
N ASN A 135 7.62 -2.72 8.66
CA ASN A 135 9.06 -2.95 8.81
C ASN A 135 9.87 -2.48 7.58
N ALA A 136 9.28 -2.52 6.40
CA ALA A 136 9.89 -2.00 5.17
C ALA A 136 9.82 -0.46 5.06
N GLY A 137 9.15 0.22 5.98
CA GLY A 137 8.97 1.68 5.92
C GLY A 137 7.98 2.16 4.86
N GLU A 138 7.21 1.24 4.27
CA GLU A 138 6.30 1.54 3.15
C GLU A 138 4.90 1.96 3.59
N SER A 139 4.63 1.97 4.89
CA SER A 139 3.36 2.42 5.47
C SER A 139 3.47 3.78 6.16
N VAL A 140 2.31 4.38 6.43
CA VAL A 140 2.22 5.69 7.08
C VAL A 140 2.26 5.61 8.63
N CYS A 141 2.36 4.41 9.21
CA CYS A 141 2.19 4.18 10.65
C CYS A 141 3.17 4.95 11.55
N HIS A 142 4.35 5.34 11.03
CA HIS A 142 5.37 6.02 11.82
C HIS A 142 5.44 7.53 11.60
N TRP A 143 4.68 8.09 10.61
CA TRP A 143 4.84 9.49 10.24
C TRP A 143 3.53 10.23 9.94
N ALA A 144 2.40 9.52 9.74
CA ALA A 144 1.12 10.19 9.54
C ALA A 144 0.68 10.92 10.81
N LEU A 145 0.03 12.04 10.63
CA LEU A 145 -0.49 12.90 11.67
C LEU A 145 -1.99 12.67 11.86
N SER A 146 -2.45 12.73 13.13
CA SER A 146 -3.89 12.79 13.41
C SER A 146 -4.49 14.05 12.81
N PRO A 147 -5.72 14.00 12.27
CA PRO A 147 -6.42 15.20 11.80
C PRO A 147 -6.92 16.09 12.95
N GLU A 148 -6.82 15.65 14.20
CA GLU A 148 -7.32 16.39 15.37
C GLU A 148 -6.59 17.73 15.51
N GLY A 149 -7.36 18.83 15.53
CA GLY A 149 -6.82 20.18 15.65
C GLY A 149 -6.20 20.76 14.36
N ILE A 150 -6.39 20.07 13.23
CA ILE A 150 -5.95 20.56 11.92
C ILE A 150 -7.17 20.92 11.07
N ASP A 151 -7.30 22.19 10.74
CA ASP A 151 -8.37 22.66 9.86
C ASP A 151 -8.07 22.35 8.40
N SER A 152 -9.14 22.20 7.60
CA SER A 152 -9.01 21.88 6.17
C SER A 152 -8.22 22.94 5.38
N GLU A 153 -8.23 24.18 5.83
CA GLU A 153 -7.50 25.31 5.22
C GLU A 153 -5.99 25.21 5.46
N ASP A 154 -5.58 24.57 6.55
CA ASP A 154 -4.19 24.41 6.93
C ASP A 154 -3.51 23.20 6.27
N LEU A 155 -4.25 22.34 5.59
CA LEU A 155 -3.71 21.12 4.98
C LEU A 155 -2.54 21.38 4.02
N LYS A 156 -2.45 22.57 3.43
CA LYS A 156 -1.33 22.95 2.55
C LYS A 156 0.01 22.95 3.26
N ALA A 157 0.03 23.29 4.56
CA ALA A 157 1.25 23.28 5.37
C ALA A 157 1.80 21.86 5.61
N TYR A 158 0.98 20.85 5.38
CA TYR A 158 1.31 19.45 5.64
C TYR A 158 1.60 18.66 4.35
N ILE A 159 1.73 19.33 3.21
CA ILE A 159 2.08 18.65 1.94
C ILE A 159 3.46 18.00 2.12
N ILE A 160 3.54 16.72 1.74
CA ILE A 160 4.77 15.93 1.79
C ILE A 160 5.49 15.95 0.45
N ALA A 161 6.81 15.81 0.48
CA ALA A 161 7.63 15.81 -0.72
C ALA A 161 7.23 14.67 -1.69
N PRO A 162 7.24 14.90 -3.00
CA PRO A 162 7.12 13.85 -4.00
C PRO A 162 8.19 12.78 -3.75
N GLY A 163 7.78 11.50 -3.76
CA GLY A 163 8.68 10.37 -3.55
C GLY A 163 8.56 9.69 -2.17
N LEU A 164 7.86 10.28 -1.21
CA LEU A 164 7.48 9.60 0.04
C LEU A 164 6.21 8.72 -0.13
N VAL A 165 5.54 8.82 -1.27
CA VAL A 165 4.27 8.14 -1.55
C VAL A 165 4.35 7.31 -2.81
#